data_fc059589218b9e9cd9db5e8291030f7a
#
_entry.id   fc059589218b9e9cd9db5e8291030f7a
#
_cell.length_a   1.000
_cell.length_b   1.000
_cell.length_c   1.000
_cell.angle_alpha   90.00
_cell.angle_beta   90.00
_cell.angle_gamma   90.00
#
_symmetry.space_group_name_H-M   'P 1'
#
loop_
_entity.id
_entity.type
_entity.pdbx_description
1 polymer ?
#
loop_
_entity_poly.entity_id
_entity_poly.type
_entity_poly.pdbx_seq_one_letter_code
_entity_poly.pdbx_strand_id
1 'polypeptide(L)'
;MFTTMLVGIDPEHAICVSADPIAHSPTKFFIRLEFKDEHAEAIAKKGWHAWERIRRSTPADAPRVETLVGADKSRFLDLVRFERAARGLEPGNRLILAEEHAFSLPTSRATQESESPTVMRMAATHPLVRQFGLRTSEILDLIAGARRLKMAVRGWVAEEHLQRSLSKVPGVSHCERLDEEGGPDIRLRYRQGPVLTVECKNVARERDRNGNPRLDFQRTRAAKGNPCSRYYEPTEFDVVAACLHAVSSEWDFRFALPGDLSPHKICVGRIASNVRIDDRWREDAGMAFQRAYAAKGLTL
;
A
#
# COMPACT_ATOMS: atom_id res chain seq x y z
N MET A 1 2.30 -34.61 -1.64
CA MET A 1 2.89 -33.49 -2.42
C MET A 1 4.23 -33.14 -1.77
N PHE A 2 5.32 -33.18 -2.51
CA PHE A 2 6.68 -32.88 -2.01
C PHE A 2 6.97 -31.37 -2.14
N THR A 3 7.69 -30.83 -1.14
CA THR A 3 8.22 -29.47 -1.20
C THR A 3 9.72 -29.54 -1.43
N THR A 4 10.18 -28.95 -2.53
CA THR A 4 11.61 -28.78 -2.79
C THR A 4 12.07 -27.55 -2.04
N MET A 5 13.19 -27.65 -1.34
CA MET A 5 13.82 -26.53 -0.65
C MET A 5 15.26 -26.41 -1.11
N LEU A 6 15.73 -25.18 -1.19
CA LEU A 6 17.13 -24.83 -1.39
C LEU A 6 17.63 -24.22 -0.09
N VAL A 7 18.45 -24.94 0.66
CA VAL A 7 18.89 -24.54 2.00
C VAL A 7 20.40 -24.62 2.11
N GLY A 8 21.01 -23.52 2.53
CA GLY A 8 22.38 -23.47 3.04
C GLY A 8 22.37 -23.67 4.56
N ILE A 9 23.36 -24.40 5.08
CA ILE A 9 23.52 -24.62 6.50
C ILE A 9 24.86 -24.00 6.94
N ASP A 10 24.81 -23.18 7.96
CA ASP A 10 25.99 -22.67 8.66
C ASP A 10 26.09 -23.35 10.04
N PRO A 11 27.02 -24.30 10.17
CA PRO A 11 27.17 -25.05 11.43
C PRO A 11 27.80 -24.22 12.55
N GLU A 12 28.59 -23.17 12.25
CA GLU A 12 29.22 -22.32 13.26
C GLU A 12 28.18 -21.52 14.04
N HIS A 13 27.23 -20.92 13.32
CA HIS A 13 26.16 -20.16 13.94
C HIS A 13 24.91 -20.99 14.22
N ALA A 14 24.90 -22.27 13.84
CA ALA A 14 23.76 -23.19 13.96
C ALA A 14 22.48 -22.64 13.30
N ILE A 15 22.62 -22.07 12.11
CA ILE A 15 21.55 -21.47 11.33
C ILE A 15 21.36 -22.14 9.96
N CYS A 16 20.16 -22.00 9.43
CA CYS A 16 19.78 -22.41 8.08
C CYS A 16 19.29 -21.20 7.29
N VAL A 17 19.68 -21.07 6.05
CA VAL A 17 19.23 -20.00 5.14
C VAL A 17 18.62 -20.61 3.90
N SER A 18 17.39 -20.24 3.57
CA SER A 18 16.69 -20.71 2.38
C SER A 18 16.57 -19.64 1.31
N ALA A 19 16.52 -20.08 0.05
CA ALA A 19 16.24 -19.29 -1.13
C ALA A 19 15.12 -19.94 -1.94
N ASP A 20 14.47 -19.19 -2.84
CA ASP A 20 13.42 -19.71 -3.71
C ASP A 20 13.99 -20.73 -4.71
N PRO A 21 13.58 -22.00 -4.67
CA PRO A 21 14.04 -23.01 -5.61
C PRO A 21 13.66 -22.70 -7.07
N ILE A 22 12.54 -21.98 -7.29
CA ILE A 22 12.06 -21.63 -8.64
C ILE A 22 13.00 -20.60 -9.28
N ALA A 23 13.47 -19.63 -8.50
CA ALA A 23 14.44 -18.64 -8.96
C ALA A 23 15.79 -19.25 -9.37
N HIS A 24 16.09 -20.46 -8.91
CA HIS A 24 17.32 -21.23 -9.19
C HIS A 24 17.10 -22.44 -10.10
N SER A 25 15.97 -22.51 -10.80
CA SER A 25 15.67 -23.58 -11.75
C SER A 25 16.07 -23.16 -13.20
N PRO A 26 16.68 -24.05 -14.02
CA PRO A 26 17.22 -25.36 -13.64
C PRO A 26 18.40 -25.22 -12.68
N THR A 27 18.41 -26.09 -11.68
CA THR A 27 19.44 -26.08 -10.63
C THR A 27 20.81 -26.37 -11.23
N LYS A 28 21.75 -25.43 -11.09
CA LYS A 28 23.17 -25.67 -11.45
C LYS A 28 23.81 -26.58 -10.42
N PHE A 29 24.91 -27.22 -10.78
CA PHE A 29 25.65 -28.13 -9.93
C PHE A 29 26.12 -27.50 -8.59
N PHE A 30 26.26 -26.16 -8.59
CA PHE A 30 26.58 -25.36 -7.41
C PHE A 30 25.62 -24.19 -7.32
N ILE A 31 25.02 -24.02 -6.15
CA ILE A 31 24.35 -22.78 -5.77
C ILE A 31 25.07 -22.26 -4.53
N ARG A 32 25.61 -21.05 -4.64
CA ARG A 32 26.27 -20.37 -3.52
C ARG A 32 25.29 -19.42 -2.88
N LEU A 33 24.92 -19.70 -1.64
CA LEU A 33 24.16 -18.80 -0.79
C LEU A 33 25.15 -17.98 0.03
N GLU A 34 25.42 -16.76 -0.42
CA GLU A 34 26.26 -15.81 0.32
C GLU A 34 25.35 -14.91 1.16
N PHE A 35 25.70 -14.71 2.42
CA PHE A 35 25.10 -13.74 3.32
C PHE A 35 26.20 -13.15 4.20
N LYS A 36 25.92 -11.97 4.75
CA LYS A 36 26.89 -11.24 5.58
C LYS A 36 26.73 -11.64 7.05
N ASP A 37 27.76 -11.38 7.85
CA ASP A 37 27.75 -11.64 9.29
C ASP A 37 26.58 -10.94 9.99
N GLU A 38 26.20 -9.73 9.55
CA GLU A 38 25.04 -9.01 10.09
C GLU A 38 23.73 -9.81 9.98
N HIS A 39 23.57 -10.64 8.94
CA HIS A 39 22.40 -11.51 8.80
C HIS A 39 22.48 -12.72 9.74
N ALA A 40 23.67 -13.31 9.87
CA ALA A 40 23.89 -14.41 10.81
C ALA A 40 23.61 -13.99 12.26
N GLU A 41 24.13 -12.81 12.66
CA GLU A 41 23.86 -12.22 13.97
C GLU A 41 22.37 -11.92 14.19
N ALA A 42 21.69 -11.38 13.16
CA ALA A 42 20.26 -11.12 13.23
C ALA A 42 19.44 -12.40 13.40
N ILE A 43 19.81 -13.50 12.72
CA ILE A 43 19.19 -14.82 12.88
C ILE A 43 19.44 -15.35 14.28
N ALA A 44 20.70 -15.32 14.74
CA ALA A 44 21.07 -15.81 16.06
C ALA A 44 20.32 -15.07 17.19
N LYS A 45 20.15 -13.75 17.05
CA LYS A 45 19.44 -12.92 18.05
C LYS A 45 17.94 -13.09 18.05
N LYS A 46 17.31 -13.19 16.87
CA LYS A 46 15.85 -13.19 16.70
C LYS A 46 15.28 -14.59 16.44
N GLY A 47 16.15 -15.57 16.13
CA GLY A 47 15.76 -16.91 15.70
C GLY A 47 15.22 -16.98 14.27
N TRP A 48 14.99 -15.81 13.64
CA TRP A 48 14.40 -15.68 12.30
C TRP A 48 14.76 -14.32 11.71
N HIS A 49 15.17 -14.27 10.42
CA HIS A 49 15.46 -13.04 9.71
C HIS A 49 15.27 -13.22 8.20
N ALA A 50 14.66 -12.25 7.53
CA ALA A 50 14.48 -12.22 6.11
C ALA A 50 15.09 -10.95 5.51
N TRP A 51 15.68 -11.08 4.32
CA TRP A 51 16.26 -9.95 3.60
C TRP A 51 16.25 -10.17 2.09
N GLU A 52 16.39 -9.10 1.35
CA GLU A 52 16.53 -9.14 -0.10
C GLU A 52 18.00 -8.98 -0.52
N ARG A 53 18.38 -9.66 -1.61
CA ARG A 53 19.67 -9.45 -2.26
C ARG A 53 19.53 -9.34 -3.78
N ILE A 54 20.48 -8.64 -4.40
CA ILE A 54 20.58 -8.56 -5.85
C ILE A 54 21.38 -9.76 -6.35
N ARG A 55 20.81 -10.53 -7.28
CA ARG A 55 21.48 -11.66 -7.93
C ARG A 55 22.53 -11.15 -8.93
N ARG A 56 23.74 -11.67 -8.89
CA ARG A 56 24.85 -11.25 -9.77
C ARG A 56 24.68 -11.73 -11.23
N SER A 57 23.94 -12.80 -11.45
CA SER A 57 23.66 -13.34 -12.78
C SER A 57 22.26 -13.91 -12.81
N THR A 58 21.40 -13.32 -13.64
CA THR A 58 20.02 -13.76 -13.85
C THR A 58 19.74 -13.93 -15.33
N PRO A 59 18.95 -14.94 -15.75
CA PRO A 59 18.34 -14.94 -17.07
C PRO A 59 17.53 -13.64 -17.29
N ALA A 60 17.37 -13.24 -18.56
CA ALA A 60 16.69 -11.98 -18.90
C ALA A 60 15.27 -11.87 -18.31
N ASP A 61 14.59 -13.00 -18.13
CA ASP A 61 13.20 -13.09 -17.71
C ASP A 61 13.04 -13.34 -16.19
N ALA A 62 14.14 -13.48 -15.43
CA ALA A 62 14.09 -13.77 -14.00
C ALA A 62 14.23 -12.49 -13.14
N PRO A 63 13.61 -12.44 -11.96
CA PRO A 63 13.77 -11.31 -11.04
C PRO A 63 15.24 -11.11 -10.68
N ARG A 64 15.70 -9.86 -10.73
CA ARG A 64 17.06 -9.50 -10.29
C ARG A 64 17.23 -9.53 -8.77
N VAL A 65 16.14 -9.43 -8.05
CA VAL A 65 16.10 -9.46 -6.59
C VAL A 65 15.60 -10.83 -6.15
N GLU A 66 16.16 -11.39 -5.10
CA GLU A 66 15.64 -12.59 -4.44
C GLU A 66 15.57 -12.37 -2.94
N THR A 67 14.57 -13.00 -2.30
CA THR A 67 14.41 -13.00 -0.85
C THR A 67 15.04 -14.24 -0.25
N LEU A 68 15.93 -14.04 0.70
CA LEU A 68 16.51 -15.07 1.54
C LEU A 68 15.84 -15.04 2.91
N VAL A 69 15.67 -16.22 3.50
CA VAL A 69 15.10 -16.36 4.85
C VAL A 69 16.00 -17.26 5.67
N GLY A 70 16.44 -16.74 6.80
CA GLY A 70 17.26 -17.45 7.76
C GLY A 70 16.51 -17.81 9.02
N ALA A 71 16.76 -19.00 9.55
CA ALA A 71 16.21 -19.52 10.78
C ALA A 71 17.31 -20.19 11.63
N ASP A 72 17.21 -20.12 12.93
CA ASP A 72 18.03 -20.94 13.81
C ASP A 72 17.58 -22.41 13.76
N LYS A 73 18.39 -23.29 14.29
CA LYS A 73 18.12 -24.75 14.28
C LYS A 73 16.77 -25.13 14.90
N SER A 74 16.30 -24.39 15.89
CA SER A 74 15.04 -24.70 16.60
C SER A 74 13.81 -24.37 15.73
N ARG A 75 13.98 -23.48 14.75
CA ARG A 75 12.92 -23.02 13.84
C ARG A 75 13.02 -23.62 12.43
N PHE A 76 13.80 -24.67 12.26
CA PHE A 76 13.93 -25.33 10.95
C PHE A 76 12.58 -25.80 10.37
N LEU A 77 11.70 -26.34 11.21
CA LEU A 77 10.36 -26.75 10.74
C LEU A 77 9.49 -25.56 10.32
N ASP A 78 9.68 -24.40 10.93
CA ASP A 78 9.00 -23.17 10.52
C ASP A 78 9.54 -22.69 9.17
N LEU A 79 10.83 -22.84 8.92
CA LEU A 79 11.42 -22.57 7.61
C LEU A 79 10.84 -23.49 6.51
N VAL A 80 10.62 -24.78 6.84
CA VAL A 80 9.94 -25.74 5.94
C VAL A 80 8.49 -25.30 5.64
N ARG A 81 7.76 -24.88 6.66
CA ARG A 81 6.38 -24.38 6.52
C ARG A 81 6.33 -23.11 5.66
N PHE A 82 7.26 -22.20 5.93
CA PHE A 82 7.42 -20.98 5.14
C PHE A 82 7.68 -21.30 3.66
N GLU A 83 8.66 -22.12 3.34
CA GLU A 83 9.00 -22.45 1.94
C GLU A 83 7.84 -23.14 1.21
N ARG A 84 7.04 -23.92 1.93
CA ARG A 84 5.81 -24.49 1.37
C ARG A 84 4.76 -23.45 1.05
N ALA A 85 4.59 -22.46 1.91
CA ALA A 85 3.63 -21.37 1.74
C ALA A 85 4.11 -20.33 0.70
N ALA A 86 5.42 -20.09 0.66
CA ALA A 86 6.05 -19.09 -0.21
C ALA A 86 6.31 -19.57 -1.65
N ARG A 87 5.93 -20.82 -1.97
CA ARG A 87 6.19 -21.40 -3.29
C ARG A 87 5.53 -20.60 -4.42
N GLY A 88 6.33 -20.12 -5.38
CA GLY A 88 5.85 -19.38 -6.54
C GLY A 88 5.46 -17.92 -6.26
N LEU A 89 5.77 -17.42 -5.07
CA LEU A 89 5.62 -16.00 -4.76
C LEU A 89 6.79 -15.18 -5.33
N GLU A 90 6.49 -13.99 -5.79
CA GLU A 90 7.51 -12.99 -6.14
C GLU A 90 8.34 -12.59 -4.91
N PRO A 91 9.62 -12.15 -5.10
CA PRO A 91 10.53 -11.85 -3.99
C PRO A 91 9.95 -10.95 -2.90
N GLY A 92 9.32 -9.82 -3.28
CA GLY A 92 8.71 -8.92 -2.31
C GLY A 92 7.56 -9.54 -1.50
N ASN A 93 6.80 -10.46 -2.09
CA ASN A 93 5.74 -11.18 -1.40
C ASN A 93 6.33 -12.25 -0.45
N ARG A 94 7.45 -12.87 -0.84
CA ARG A 94 8.21 -13.78 0.04
C ARG A 94 8.75 -13.05 1.26
N LEU A 95 9.28 -11.82 1.08
CA LEU A 95 9.77 -11.01 2.19
C LEU A 95 8.65 -10.70 3.20
N ILE A 96 7.51 -10.22 2.70
CA ILE A 96 6.35 -9.92 3.54
C ILE A 96 5.90 -11.18 4.31
N LEU A 97 5.75 -12.32 3.63
CA LEU A 97 5.36 -13.57 4.27
C LEU A 97 6.37 -14.01 5.34
N ALA A 98 7.67 -13.82 5.09
CA ALA A 98 8.72 -14.16 6.04
C ALA A 98 8.70 -13.27 7.28
N GLU A 99 8.41 -11.98 7.13
CA GLU A 99 8.26 -11.05 8.24
C GLU A 99 7.02 -11.38 9.09
N GLU A 100 5.90 -11.69 8.47
CA GLU A 100 4.67 -12.13 9.16
C GLU A 100 4.88 -13.43 9.93
N HIS A 101 5.63 -14.37 9.38
CA HIS A 101 5.96 -15.63 10.03
C HIS A 101 6.81 -15.42 11.29
N ALA A 102 7.69 -14.40 11.29
CA ALA A 102 8.47 -14.02 12.46
C ALA A 102 7.60 -13.57 13.64
N PHE A 103 6.48 -12.89 13.39
CA PHE A 103 5.54 -12.42 14.44
C PHE A 103 4.60 -13.50 14.94
N SER A 104 4.37 -14.55 14.16
CA SER A 104 3.44 -15.64 14.51
C SER A 104 4.05 -16.72 15.40
N LEU A 105 5.36 -16.65 15.66
CA LEU A 105 6.09 -17.65 16.43
C LEU A 105 6.12 -17.27 17.90
N PRO A 106 5.82 -18.20 18.83
CA PRO A 106 5.91 -17.92 20.26
C PRO A 106 7.36 -17.59 20.62
N THR A 107 7.56 -16.44 21.23
CA THR A 107 8.87 -16.02 21.79
C THR A 107 9.25 -17.00 22.89
N SER A 108 10.24 -17.86 22.65
CA SER A 108 10.72 -18.76 23.68
C SER A 108 11.50 -17.98 24.73
N ARG A 109 10.96 -17.99 25.96
CA ARG A 109 11.40 -17.42 27.23
C ARG A 109 10.80 -16.05 27.57
N ALA A 110 9.62 -16.10 28.13
CA ALA A 110 9.22 -15.19 29.20
C ALA A 110 8.50 -16.03 30.28
N THR A 111 8.97 -15.88 31.46
CA THR A 111 8.55 -16.41 32.75
C THR A 111 7.02 -16.38 32.90
N GLN A 112 6.47 -17.49 33.38
CA GLN A 112 5.09 -17.57 33.85
C GLN A 112 4.91 -16.61 35.04
N GLU A 113 4.20 -15.54 34.83
CA GLU A 113 3.47 -14.85 35.90
C GLU A 113 1.98 -14.96 35.61
N SER A 114 1.29 -15.48 36.59
CA SER A 114 -0.13 -15.74 36.60
C SER A 114 -0.92 -14.45 36.57
N GLU A 115 -1.67 -14.19 35.52
CA GLU A 115 -2.76 -13.23 35.54
C GLU A 115 -4.12 -13.93 35.44
N SER A 116 -4.96 -13.59 36.41
CA SER A 116 -6.35 -14.04 36.57
C SER A 116 -7.20 -13.74 35.31
N PRO A 117 -8.24 -14.54 35.05
CA PRO A 117 -9.07 -14.37 33.86
C PRO A 117 -9.93 -13.11 33.98
N THR A 118 -9.48 -12.01 33.40
CA THR A 118 -10.34 -10.85 33.14
C THR A 118 -11.32 -11.24 32.04
N VAL A 119 -12.59 -11.15 32.37
CA VAL A 119 -13.75 -11.39 31.49
C VAL A 119 -13.52 -10.75 30.13
N MET A 120 -13.17 -11.55 29.14
CA MET A 120 -13.03 -11.13 27.75
C MET A 120 -14.43 -10.78 27.25
N ARG A 121 -14.73 -9.49 27.17
CA ARG A 121 -15.90 -8.96 26.46
C ARG A 121 -15.80 -9.53 25.04
N MET A 122 -16.72 -10.43 24.68
CA MET A 122 -16.83 -10.94 23.31
C MET A 122 -17.05 -9.75 22.38
N ALA A 123 -15.97 -9.28 21.76
CA ALA A 123 -16.06 -8.34 20.65
C ALA A 123 -16.89 -9.02 19.55
N ALA A 124 -17.99 -8.39 19.17
CA ALA A 124 -18.86 -8.93 18.12
C ALA A 124 -18.03 -9.19 16.87
N THR A 125 -18.04 -10.43 16.38
CA THR A 125 -17.30 -10.84 15.18
C THR A 125 -17.71 -9.97 14.00
N HIS A 126 -16.74 -9.31 13.35
CA HIS A 126 -17.00 -8.42 12.21
C HIS A 126 -17.81 -9.15 11.11
N PRO A 127 -18.81 -8.51 10.49
CA PRO A 127 -19.67 -9.14 9.47
C PRO A 127 -18.91 -9.82 8.35
N LEU A 128 -17.81 -9.22 7.87
CA LEU A 128 -16.96 -9.79 6.81
C LEU A 128 -16.29 -11.11 7.21
N VAL A 129 -16.01 -11.32 8.48
CA VAL A 129 -15.46 -12.58 8.99
C VAL A 129 -16.46 -13.73 8.76
N ARG A 130 -17.73 -13.48 9.02
CA ARG A 130 -18.82 -14.45 8.76
C ARG A 130 -19.08 -14.62 7.27
N GLN A 131 -19.10 -13.52 6.52
CA GLN A 131 -19.40 -13.54 5.09
C GLN A 131 -18.34 -14.30 4.28
N PHE A 132 -17.07 -14.13 4.62
CA PHE A 132 -15.97 -14.75 3.88
C PHE A 132 -15.52 -16.08 4.48
N GLY A 133 -15.97 -16.44 5.68
CA GLY A 133 -15.51 -17.65 6.38
C GLY A 133 -14.03 -17.60 6.76
N LEU A 134 -13.46 -16.40 6.92
CA LEU A 134 -12.06 -16.15 7.19
C LEU A 134 -11.91 -15.34 8.49
N ARG A 135 -10.82 -15.56 9.23
CA ARG A 135 -10.48 -14.74 10.39
C ARG A 135 -10.11 -13.32 9.95
N THR A 136 -10.19 -12.34 10.86
CA THR A 136 -9.81 -10.94 10.58
C THR A 136 -8.39 -10.82 10.05
N SER A 137 -7.42 -11.55 10.63
CA SER A 137 -6.04 -11.59 10.15
C SER A 137 -5.93 -12.11 8.70
N GLU A 138 -6.64 -13.19 8.38
CA GLU A 138 -6.64 -13.76 7.02
C GLU A 138 -7.23 -12.81 5.98
N ILE A 139 -8.24 -12.01 6.34
CA ILE A 139 -8.80 -10.96 5.48
C ILE A 139 -7.75 -9.87 5.26
N LEU A 140 -7.06 -9.43 6.31
CA LEU A 140 -5.99 -8.42 6.21
C LEU A 140 -4.80 -8.94 5.40
N ASP A 141 -4.43 -10.21 5.56
CA ASP A 141 -3.36 -10.86 4.80
C ASP A 141 -3.69 -10.93 3.31
N LEU A 142 -4.95 -11.24 2.97
CA LEU A 142 -5.42 -11.19 1.59
C LEU A 142 -5.31 -9.78 0.99
N ILE A 143 -5.68 -8.76 1.75
CA ILE A 143 -5.55 -7.35 1.33
C ILE A 143 -4.07 -7.01 1.13
N ALA A 144 -3.19 -7.41 2.05
CA ALA A 144 -1.76 -7.15 2.00
C ALA A 144 -1.08 -7.85 0.81
N GLY A 145 -1.44 -9.12 0.54
CA GLY A 145 -0.86 -9.95 -0.51
C GLY A 145 -1.38 -9.63 -1.92
N ALA A 146 -2.61 -9.14 -2.05
CA ALA A 146 -3.24 -8.87 -3.34
C ALA A 146 -2.95 -7.44 -3.83
N ARG A 147 -1.94 -7.25 -4.69
CA ARG A 147 -1.50 -5.92 -5.16
C ARG A 147 -2.65 -5.02 -5.64
N ARG A 148 -3.58 -5.55 -6.45
CA ARG A 148 -4.71 -4.77 -6.97
C ARG A 148 -5.70 -4.39 -5.87
N LEU A 149 -5.98 -5.32 -4.96
CA LEU A 149 -6.85 -5.06 -3.81
C LEU A 149 -6.20 -4.05 -2.86
N LYS A 150 -4.92 -4.19 -2.56
CA LYS A 150 -4.16 -3.23 -1.75
C LYS A 150 -4.17 -1.82 -2.35
N MET A 151 -4.07 -1.69 -3.68
CA MET A 151 -4.20 -0.40 -4.36
C MET A 151 -5.60 0.21 -4.21
N ALA A 152 -6.66 -0.61 -4.35
CA ALA A 152 -8.04 -0.17 -4.13
C ALA A 152 -8.25 0.26 -2.68
N VAL A 153 -7.85 -0.58 -1.72
CA VAL A 153 -7.95 -0.26 -0.27
C VAL A 153 -7.21 1.03 0.07
N ARG A 154 -6.02 1.28 -0.51
CA ARG A 154 -5.29 2.55 -0.30
C ARG A 154 -6.05 3.76 -0.82
N GLY A 155 -6.81 3.65 -1.92
CA GLY A 155 -7.72 4.69 -2.38
C GLY A 155 -8.76 5.00 -1.30
N TRP A 156 -9.51 4.00 -0.90
CA TRP A 156 -10.56 4.11 0.11
C TRP A 156 -10.07 4.62 1.47
N VAL A 157 -8.88 4.19 1.89
CA VAL A 157 -8.25 4.68 3.15
C VAL A 157 -7.88 6.16 3.02
N ALA A 158 -7.37 6.60 1.88
CA ALA A 158 -7.07 8.02 1.64
C ALA A 158 -8.34 8.88 1.68
N GLU A 159 -9.42 8.44 1.04
CA GLU A 159 -10.74 9.11 1.07
C GLU A 159 -11.29 9.20 2.50
N GLU A 160 -11.19 8.13 3.30
CA GLU A 160 -11.60 8.12 4.71
C GLU A 160 -10.79 9.12 5.55
N HIS A 161 -9.47 9.18 5.38
CA HIS A 161 -8.63 10.15 6.06
C HIS A 161 -8.91 11.58 5.59
N LEU A 162 -9.17 11.76 4.29
CA LEU A 162 -9.55 13.05 3.74
C LEU A 162 -10.88 13.53 4.35
N GLN A 163 -11.92 12.69 4.38
CA GLN A 163 -13.20 13.03 4.99
C GLN A 163 -13.03 13.46 6.45
N ARG A 164 -12.26 12.69 7.24
CA ARG A 164 -11.96 13.02 8.64
C ARG A 164 -11.20 14.35 8.78
N SER A 165 -10.28 14.63 7.87
CA SER A 165 -9.55 15.90 7.83
C SER A 165 -10.48 17.07 7.49
N LEU A 166 -11.26 16.92 6.42
CA LEU A 166 -12.19 17.95 5.95
C LEU A 166 -13.29 18.25 6.96
N SER A 167 -13.80 17.23 7.70
CA SER A 167 -14.81 17.41 8.75
C SER A 167 -14.31 18.28 9.92
N LYS A 168 -13.00 18.45 10.08
CA LYS A 168 -12.39 19.30 11.11
C LYS A 168 -12.12 20.73 10.62
N VAL A 169 -12.28 21.01 9.34
CA VAL A 169 -12.06 22.35 8.78
C VAL A 169 -13.17 23.28 9.24
N PRO A 170 -12.84 24.43 9.87
CA PRO A 170 -13.85 25.38 10.33
C PRO A 170 -14.78 25.83 9.19
N GLY A 171 -16.08 25.71 9.42
CA GLY A 171 -17.10 26.05 8.45
C GLY A 171 -17.53 24.91 7.53
N VAL A 172 -16.90 23.75 7.59
CA VAL A 172 -17.38 22.56 6.88
C VAL A 172 -18.52 21.89 7.61
N SER A 173 -19.54 21.51 6.89
CA SER A 173 -20.69 20.74 7.36
C SER A 173 -21.08 19.70 6.31
N HIS A 174 -21.85 18.68 6.74
CA HIS A 174 -22.34 17.61 5.85
C HIS A 174 -21.24 16.99 4.97
N CYS A 175 -20.06 16.74 5.58
CA CYS A 175 -18.95 16.10 4.89
C CYS A 175 -19.16 14.58 4.87
N GLU A 176 -19.40 14.03 3.71
CA GLU A 176 -19.65 12.60 3.53
C GLU A 176 -18.81 12.04 2.38
N ARG A 177 -18.35 10.81 2.55
CA ARG A 177 -17.71 10.04 1.47
C ARG A 177 -18.79 9.40 0.62
N LEU A 178 -18.62 9.47 -0.69
CA LEU A 178 -19.51 8.86 -1.66
C LEU A 178 -18.93 7.52 -2.13
N ASP A 179 -19.80 6.60 -2.48
CA ASP A 179 -19.45 5.30 -3.06
C ASP A 179 -20.25 5.15 -4.36
N GLU A 180 -20.04 6.10 -5.28
CA GLU A 180 -20.69 6.16 -6.57
C GLU A 180 -19.68 5.88 -7.68
N GLU A 181 -19.93 4.87 -8.50
CA GLU A 181 -19.03 4.51 -9.60
C GLU A 181 -18.91 5.68 -10.59
N GLY A 182 -17.69 6.22 -10.72
CA GLY A 182 -17.37 7.33 -11.62
C GLY A 182 -17.76 8.72 -11.13
N GLY A 183 -18.37 8.82 -9.93
CA GLY A 183 -18.63 10.08 -9.24
C GLY A 183 -17.43 10.61 -8.46
N PRO A 184 -17.55 11.81 -7.84
CA PRO A 184 -16.55 12.35 -6.94
C PRO A 184 -16.51 11.55 -5.63
N ASP A 185 -15.38 11.59 -4.92
CA ASP A 185 -15.16 10.78 -3.72
C ASP A 185 -15.81 11.36 -2.46
N ILE A 186 -15.90 12.70 -2.36
CA ILE A 186 -16.45 13.40 -1.18
C ILE A 186 -17.41 14.50 -1.59
N ARG A 187 -18.47 14.67 -0.79
CA ARG A 187 -19.43 15.77 -0.87
C ARG A 187 -19.47 16.51 0.46
N LEU A 188 -19.48 17.83 0.43
CA LEU A 188 -19.54 18.65 1.63
C LEU A 188 -20.24 20.00 1.40
N ARG A 189 -20.54 20.73 2.48
CA ARG A 189 -20.90 22.14 2.45
C ARG A 189 -19.87 22.94 3.24
N TYR A 190 -19.55 24.12 2.76
CA TYR A 190 -18.66 25.06 3.44
C TYR A 190 -19.35 26.40 3.66
N ARG A 191 -19.36 26.91 4.92
CA ARG A 191 -19.98 28.18 5.33
C ARG A 191 -21.40 28.37 4.79
N GLN A 192 -22.24 27.35 4.90
CA GLN A 192 -23.62 27.31 4.43
C GLN A 192 -23.80 27.53 2.91
N GLY A 193 -22.71 27.55 2.15
CA GLY A 193 -22.76 27.62 0.70
C GLY A 193 -23.35 26.36 0.04
N PRO A 194 -23.49 26.35 -1.27
CA PRO A 194 -23.94 25.17 -1.99
C PRO A 194 -22.99 23.98 -1.82
N VAL A 195 -23.43 22.81 -2.25
CA VAL A 195 -22.63 21.59 -2.18
C VAL A 195 -21.37 21.74 -3.03
N LEU A 196 -20.24 21.33 -2.47
CA LEU A 196 -18.97 21.14 -3.17
C LEU A 196 -18.63 19.64 -3.23
N THR A 197 -17.99 19.25 -4.31
CA THR A 197 -17.50 17.90 -4.55
C THR A 197 -15.97 17.88 -4.62
N VAL A 198 -15.38 16.85 -4.03
CA VAL A 198 -13.92 16.70 -3.96
C VAL A 198 -13.52 15.33 -4.50
N GLU A 199 -12.58 15.32 -5.42
CA GLU A 199 -11.92 14.11 -5.94
C GLU A 199 -10.61 13.88 -5.19
N CYS A 200 -10.40 12.68 -4.65
CA CYS A 200 -9.21 12.28 -3.90
C CYS A 200 -8.27 11.44 -4.76
N LYS A 201 -7.00 11.79 -4.80
CA LYS A 201 -6.01 10.95 -5.50
C LYS A 201 -4.73 10.79 -4.68
N ASN A 202 -4.21 9.56 -4.64
CA ASN A 202 -2.92 9.27 -4.06
C ASN A 202 -1.79 9.70 -4.99
N VAL A 203 -0.75 10.35 -4.45
CA VAL A 203 0.47 10.60 -5.22
C VAL A 203 1.25 9.32 -5.47
N ALA A 204 2.04 9.30 -6.53
CA ALA A 204 3.01 8.23 -6.80
C ALA A 204 4.12 8.25 -5.74
N ARG A 205 4.79 7.11 -5.53
CA ARG A 205 5.93 7.02 -4.61
C ARG A 205 7.15 7.79 -5.13
N GLU A 206 7.32 7.81 -6.45
CA GLU A 206 8.43 8.51 -7.08
C GLU A 206 8.09 9.98 -7.24
N ARG A 207 9.04 10.82 -6.87
CA ARG A 207 9.00 12.26 -7.15
C ARG A 207 9.51 12.52 -8.57
N ASP A 208 9.16 13.68 -9.14
CA ASP A 208 9.75 14.09 -10.40
C ASP A 208 11.22 14.54 -10.24
N ARG A 209 11.87 14.92 -11.36
CA ARG A 209 13.28 15.36 -11.36
C ARG A 209 13.55 16.58 -10.50
N ASN A 210 12.51 17.36 -10.19
CA ASN A 210 12.59 18.56 -9.35
C ASN A 210 12.20 18.26 -7.89
N GLY A 211 11.94 16.99 -7.53
CA GLY A 211 11.55 16.59 -6.19
C GLY A 211 10.04 16.75 -5.91
N ASN A 212 9.21 17.16 -6.89
CA ASN A 212 7.78 17.33 -6.68
C ASN A 212 7.04 15.99 -6.68
N PRO A 213 6.08 15.77 -5.77
CA PRO A 213 5.16 14.65 -5.86
C PRO A 213 4.33 14.72 -7.15
N ARG A 214 3.93 13.54 -7.67
CA ARG A 214 3.14 13.44 -8.89
C ARG A 214 1.85 12.66 -8.65
N LEU A 215 0.79 13.08 -9.32
CA LEU A 215 -0.45 12.34 -9.43
C LEU A 215 -0.54 11.64 -10.79
N ASP A 216 -0.98 10.39 -10.81
CA ASP A 216 -1.53 9.75 -12.00
C ASP A 216 -3.04 10.02 -12.03
N PHE A 217 -3.39 11.16 -12.64
CA PHE A 217 -4.73 11.74 -12.57
C PHE A 217 -5.62 11.22 -13.70
N GLN A 218 -6.01 9.96 -13.57
CA GLN A 218 -6.84 9.29 -14.56
C GLN A 218 -7.68 8.19 -13.90
N ARG A 219 -8.75 7.77 -14.58
CA ARG A 219 -9.55 6.61 -14.19
C ARG A 219 -8.82 5.31 -14.49
N THR A 220 -9.17 4.26 -13.78
CA THR A 220 -8.58 2.93 -13.97
C THR A 220 -8.88 2.37 -15.37
N ARG A 221 -10.03 2.69 -15.94
CA ARG A 221 -10.48 2.20 -17.25
C ARG A 221 -11.04 3.34 -18.10
N ALA A 222 -10.88 3.22 -19.41
CA ALA A 222 -11.60 4.02 -20.40
C ALA A 222 -12.89 3.30 -20.81
N ALA A 223 -13.90 4.05 -21.22
CA ALA A 223 -15.08 3.48 -21.89
C ALA A 223 -14.66 2.87 -23.23
N LYS A 224 -15.36 1.78 -23.62
CA LYS A 224 -15.08 1.09 -24.90
C LYS A 224 -15.21 2.06 -26.07
N GLY A 225 -14.16 2.14 -26.88
CA GLY A 225 -14.14 3.00 -28.06
C GLY A 225 -13.82 4.48 -27.81
N ASN A 226 -13.65 4.91 -26.55
CA ASN A 226 -13.30 6.28 -26.21
C ASN A 226 -12.11 6.34 -25.23
N PRO A 227 -10.87 6.35 -25.74
CA PRO A 227 -9.67 6.43 -24.87
C PRO A 227 -9.61 7.67 -24.00
N CYS A 228 -10.17 8.81 -24.47
CA CYS A 228 -10.17 10.07 -23.75
C CYS A 228 -11.11 10.08 -22.54
N SER A 229 -12.07 9.16 -22.45
CA SER A 229 -12.95 9.02 -21.27
C SER A 229 -12.19 8.59 -20.00
N ARG A 230 -10.95 8.16 -20.13
CA ARG A 230 -10.07 7.86 -19.01
C ARG A 230 -9.64 9.11 -18.23
N TYR A 231 -9.65 10.27 -18.88
CA TYR A 231 -9.23 11.53 -18.30
C TYR A 231 -10.42 12.34 -17.83
N TYR A 232 -10.26 13.03 -16.71
CA TYR A 232 -11.31 13.86 -16.10
C TYR A 232 -11.57 15.14 -16.88
N GLU A 233 -12.82 15.56 -16.88
CA GLU A 233 -13.21 16.91 -17.27
C GLU A 233 -13.11 17.85 -16.06
N PRO A 234 -12.75 19.13 -16.26
CA PRO A 234 -12.67 20.09 -15.17
C PRO A 234 -14.01 20.35 -14.43
N THR A 235 -15.12 19.94 -15.03
CA THR A 235 -16.49 20.14 -14.49
C THR A 235 -16.99 18.97 -13.64
N GLU A 236 -16.27 17.87 -13.55
CA GLU A 236 -16.73 16.65 -12.85
C GLU A 236 -16.68 16.77 -11.32
N PHE A 237 -15.86 17.68 -10.79
CA PHE A 237 -15.74 17.99 -9.36
C PHE A 237 -15.24 19.41 -9.17
N ASP A 238 -15.36 19.93 -7.96
CA ASP A 238 -15.03 21.33 -7.65
C ASP A 238 -13.60 21.50 -7.14
N VAL A 239 -13.08 20.50 -6.43
CA VAL A 239 -11.74 20.51 -5.83
C VAL A 239 -11.08 19.15 -6.02
N VAL A 240 -9.79 19.14 -6.25
CA VAL A 240 -8.94 17.94 -6.21
C VAL A 240 -8.15 17.95 -4.92
N ALA A 241 -8.14 16.82 -4.23
CA ALA A 241 -7.31 16.56 -3.06
C ALA A 241 -6.22 15.52 -3.39
N ALA A 242 -4.96 15.91 -3.27
CA ALA A 242 -3.81 15.04 -3.43
C ALA A 242 -3.36 14.50 -2.08
N CYS A 243 -3.45 13.19 -1.85
CA CYS A 243 -2.95 12.52 -0.65
C CYS A 243 -1.44 12.29 -0.78
N LEU A 244 -0.66 12.90 0.11
CA LEU A 244 0.81 12.83 0.09
C LEU A 244 1.39 11.61 0.83
N HIS A 245 0.58 10.77 1.45
CA HIS A 245 1.01 9.65 2.29
C HIS A 245 2.11 8.77 1.65
N ALA A 246 2.07 8.58 0.33
CA ALA A 246 3.07 7.75 -0.37
C ALA A 246 4.49 8.32 -0.34
N VAL A 247 4.66 9.62 -0.05
CA VAL A 247 5.95 10.34 -0.06
C VAL A 247 6.31 10.98 1.27
N SER A 248 5.33 11.17 2.18
CA SER A 248 5.53 11.77 3.51
C SER A 248 5.38 10.77 4.65
N SER A 249 4.70 9.63 4.41
CA SER A 249 4.21 8.69 5.43
C SER A 249 3.16 9.28 6.38
N GLU A 250 2.71 10.51 6.11
CA GLU A 250 1.67 11.23 6.86
C GLU A 250 0.41 11.38 6.00
N TRP A 251 -0.76 11.45 6.65
CA TRP A 251 -2.03 11.68 5.96
C TRP A 251 -2.25 13.16 5.67
N ASP A 252 -1.29 13.73 4.91
CA ASP A 252 -1.32 15.11 4.45
C ASP A 252 -1.99 15.23 3.09
N PHE A 253 -2.67 16.36 2.90
CA PHE A 253 -3.38 16.64 1.66
C PHE A 253 -2.99 18.00 1.09
N ARG A 254 -3.03 18.09 -0.24
CA ARG A 254 -2.90 19.34 -0.98
C ARG A 254 -4.13 19.51 -1.88
N PHE A 255 -4.59 20.72 -2.01
CA PHE A 255 -5.84 21.04 -2.68
C PHE A 255 -5.61 21.96 -3.87
N ALA A 256 -6.25 21.68 -5.00
CA ALA A 256 -6.26 22.53 -6.19
C ALA A 256 -7.64 22.53 -6.82
N LEU A 257 -7.94 23.57 -7.62
CA LEU A 257 -9.12 23.56 -8.46
C LEU A 257 -8.80 22.84 -9.78
N PRO A 258 -9.79 22.17 -10.40
CA PRO A 258 -9.62 21.56 -11.73
C PRO A 258 -9.07 22.53 -12.77
N GLY A 259 -9.49 23.79 -12.72
CA GLY A 259 -9.03 24.85 -13.62
C GLY A 259 -7.56 25.27 -13.45
N ASP A 260 -6.94 24.95 -12.30
CA ASP A 260 -5.51 25.21 -12.06
C ASP A 260 -4.63 24.12 -12.70
N LEU A 261 -5.23 22.98 -13.10
CA LEU A 261 -4.50 21.84 -13.61
C LEU A 261 -4.26 21.97 -15.12
N SER A 262 -3.12 21.45 -15.57
CA SER A 262 -2.76 21.53 -16.98
C SER A 262 -3.74 20.73 -17.85
N PRO A 263 -4.13 21.23 -19.04
CA PRO A 263 -4.98 20.49 -19.97
C PRO A 263 -4.23 19.30 -20.56
N HIS A 264 -4.99 18.28 -20.96
CA HIS A 264 -4.42 17.13 -21.65
C HIS A 264 -4.01 17.49 -23.07
N LYS A 265 -2.81 17.08 -23.48
CA LYS A 265 -2.22 17.51 -24.77
C LYS A 265 -3.00 17.04 -26.00
N ILE A 266 -3.66 15.89 -25.91
CA ILE A 266 -4.35 15.24 -27.04
C ILE A 266 -5.85 15.25 -26.85
N CYS A 267 -6.33 14.93 -25.64
CA CYS A 267 -7.76 14.86 -25.33
C CYS A 267 -8.28 16.26 -24.95
N VAL A 268 -8.84 16.97 -25.91
CA VAL A 268 -9.38 18.33 -25.71
C VAL A 268 -10.45 18.33 -24.60
N GLY A 269 -10.47 19.34 -23.75
CA GLY A 269 -11.40 19.47 -22.64
C GLY A 269 -11.11 18.56 -21.45
N ARG A 270 -9.99 17.83 -21.45
CA ARG A 270 -9.58 16.94 -20.37
C ARG A 270 -8.39 17.47 -19.60
N ILE A 271 -8.29 17.08 -18.33
CA ILE A 271 -7.14 17.35 -17.46
C ILE A 271 -6.00 16.36 -17.80
N ALA A 272 -4.76 16.83 -17.75
CA ALA A 272 -3.57 16.00 -17.97
C ALA A 272 -3.49 14.87 -16.94
N SER A 273 -3.07 13.67 -17.37
CA SER A 273 -2.92 12.52 -16.47
C SER A 273 -1.74 12.68 -15.51
N ASN A 274 -0.67 13.33 -15.93
CA ASN A 274 0.53 13.52 -15.10
C ASN A 274 0.51 14.93 -14.49
N VAL A 275 -0.01 15.03 -13.28
CA VAL A 275 -0.16 16.29 -12.55
C VAL A 275 0.92 16.36 -11.47
N ARG A 276 1.61 17.50 -11.38
CA ARG A 276 2.60 17.77 -10.33
C ARG A 276 1.99 18.55 -9.19
N ILE A 277 2.41 18.24 -7.99
CA ILE A 277 2.05 19.01 -6.80
C ILE A 277 3.10 20.10 -6.64
N ASP A 278 2.75 21.30 -7.07
CA ASP A 278 3.59 22.50 -7.07
C ASP A 278 2.89 23.65 -6.31
N ASP A 279 3.34 24.88 -6.50
CA ASP A 279 2.84 26.09 -5.84
C ASP A 279 1.37 26.45 -6.13
N ARG A 280 0.76 25.83 -7.15
CA ARG A 280 -0.68 25.94 -7.43
C ARG A 280 -1.54 25.23 -6.40
N TRP A 281 -0.96 24.26 -5.69
CA TRP A 281 -1.66 23.48 -4.67
C TRP A 281 -1.59 24.16 -3.30
N ARG A 282 -2.69 24.10 -2.54
CA ARG A 282 -2.83 24.70 -1.21
C ARG A 282 -2.87 23.63 -0.13
N GLU A 283 -2.37 23.97 1.05
CA GLU A 283 -2.50 23.14 2.26
C GLU A 283 -3.86 23.37 2.90
N ASP A 284 -4.35 24.60 2.88
CA ASP A 284 -5.62 24.97 3.48
C ASP A 284 -6.80 24.63 2.55
N ALA A 285 -7.59 23.64 2.98
CA ALA A 285 -8.81 23.25 2.27
C ALA A 285 -9.85 24.38 2.22
N GLY A 286 -9.96 25.18 3.28
CA GLY A 286 -10.91 26.31 3.35
C GLY A 286 -10.63 27.34 2.28
N MET A 287 -9.36 27.64 2.00
CA MET A 287 -8.97 28.51 0.90
C MET A 287 -9.35 27.91 -0.47
N ALA A 288 -9.18 26.60 -0.64
CA ALA A 288 -9.59 25.95 -1.88
C ALA A 288 -11.11 26.00 -2.08
N PHE A 289 -11.90 25.83 -1.02
CA PHE A 289 -13.36 25.93 -1.07
C PHE A 289 -13.84 27.34 -1.40
N GLN A 290 -13.23 28.37 -0.80
CA GLN A 290 -13.53 29.77 -1.15
C GLN A 290 -13.26 30.07 -2.62
N ARG A 291 -12.13 29.60 -3.14
CA ARG A 291 -11.78 29.75 -4.57
C ARG A 291 -12.77 28.98 -5.47
N ALA A 292 -13.20 27.79 -5.07
CA ALA A 292 -14.19 27.01 -5.80
C ALA A 292 -15.53 27.74 -5.90
N TYR A 293 -15.98 28.38 -4.84
CA TYR A 293 -17.19 29.23 -4.89
C TYR A 293 -17.00 30.46 -5.77
N ALA A 294 -15.87 31.16 -5.65
CA ALA A 294 -15.58 32.31 -6.48
C ALA A 294 -15.55 31.92 -7.99
N ALA A 295 -15.00 30.76 -8.33
CA ALA A 295 -15.00 30.23 -9.69
C ALA A 295 -16.43 29.94 -10.22
N LYS A 296 -17.39 29.68 -9.33
CA LYS A 296 -18.83 29.53 -9.64
C LYS A 296 -19.61 30.85 -9.62
N GLY A 297 -18.93 31.98 -9.44
CA GLY A 297 -19.58 33.29 -9.30
C GLY A 297 -20.34 33.51 -7.99
N LEU A 298 -19.99 32.73 -6.95
CA LEU A 298 -20.63 32.79 -5.63
C LEU A 298 -19.73 33.54 -4.64
N THR A 299 -20.30 34.49 -3.92
CA THR A 299 -19.64 35.19 -2.80
C THR A 299 -20.16 34.56 -1.49
N LEU A 300 -19.24 34.21 -0.57
CA LEU A 300 -19.55 33.64 0.75
C LEU A 300 -19.62 34.74 1.81
#